data_d6ee4c56ba3d5649189000816ea039f3
#
_entry.id   d6ee4c56ba3d5649189000816ea039f3
#
_cell.length_a   1.000
_cell.length_b   1.000
_cell.length_c   1.000
_cell.angle_alpha   90.00
_cell.angle_beta   90.00
_cell.angle_gamma   90.00
#
_symmetry.space_group_name_H-M   'P 1'
#
loop_
_entity.id
_entity.type
_entity.pdbx_description
1 polymer ?
#
loop_
_entity_poly.entity_id
_entity_poly.type
_entity_poly.pdbx_seq_one_letter_code
_entity_poly.pdbx_strand_id
1 'polypeptide(L)'
;NEALYSVIGTSYGGDGRVSFALPDLRGRVAVGAGAGPDLSPRQLGQRFGHEAVGLTEAEMPNHTHAMRASADDASSAVAQGHVLAKGPADSAFYLPDDSAGIVLQTMNDDAVAVSGSGAAHLNMMPWTALSYIIAMTGNYPTTD
;
A
#
# COMPACT_ATOMS: atom_id res chain seq x y z
N ASN A 1 -14.74 35.32 -12.41
CA ASN A 1 -13.75 35.86 -13.35
C ASN A 1 -13.89 35.15 -14.69
N GLU A 2 -14.62 35.83 -15.63
CA GLU A 2 -14.94 35.25 -16.93
C GLU A 2 -13.74 35.02 -17.81
N ALA A 3 -12.72 35.88 -17.74
CA ALA A 3 -11.51 35.74 -18.53
C ALA A 3 -10.72 34.49 -18.14
N LEU A 4 -10.57 34.23 -16.83
CA LEU A 4 -9.90 33.03 -16.36
C LEU A 4 -10.73 31.78 -16.66
N TYR A 5 -12.06 31.85 -16.50
CA TYR A 5 -12.94 30.73 -16.82
C TYR A 5 -12.89 30.36 -18.31
N SER A 6 -12.79 31.32 -19.21
CA SER A 6 -12.70 31.04 -20.65
C SER A 6 -11.42 30.24 -21.02
N VAL A 7 -10.36 30.32 -20.20
CA VAL A 7 -9.10 29.58 -20.40
C VAL A 7 -9.14 28.21 -19.79
N ILE A 8 -9.55 28.10 -18.51
CA ILE A 8 -9.43 26.82 -17.76
C ILE A 8 -10.72 26.01 -17.70
N GLY A 9 -11.87 26.64 -17.98
CA GLY A 9 -13.17 25.98 -17.95
C GLY A 9 -13.46 25.31 -16.61
N THR A 10 -14.01 24.11 -16.67
CA THR A 10 -14.29 23.24 -15.51
C THR A 10 -13.30 22.11 -15.34
N SER A 11 -12.10 22.20 -15.95
CA SER A 11 -11.09 21.12 -15.94
C SER A 11 -10.66 20.70 -14.53
N TYR A 12 -10.78 21.60 -13.55
CA TYR A 12 -10.42 21.34 -12.15
C TYR A 12 -11.64 21.21 -11.24
N GLY A 13 -12.86 21.29 -11.79
CA GLY A 13 -14.14 21.19 -11.09
C GLY A 13 -14.99 22.45 -11.18
N GLY A 14 -16.16 22.42 -10.52
CA GLY A 14 -17.19 23.44 -10.59
C GLY A 14 -18.33 23.04 -11.52
N ASP A 15 -19.40 23.85 -11.55
CA ASP A 15 -20.61 23.61 -12.36
C ASP A 15 -20.61 24.33 -13.71
N GLY A 16 -19.62 25.19 -13.94
CA GLY A 16 -19.50 25.98 -15.17
C GLY A 16 -20.55 27.06 -15.37
N ARG A 17 -21.45 27.28 -14.39
CA ARG A 17 -22.51 28.30 -14.44
C ARG A 17 -22.30 29.39 -13.40
N VAL A 18 -22.10 28.98 -12.16
CA VAL A 18 -21.93 29.87 -11.01
C VAL A 18 -20.51 29.78 -10.47
N SER A 19 -19.86 28.63 -10.62
CA SER A 19 -18.55 28.36 -10.07
C SER A 19 -17.66 27.54 -11.01
N PHE A 20 -16.35 27.74 -10.87
CA PHE A 20 -15.31 26.89 -11.41
C PHE A 20 -14.18 26.75 -10.37
N ALA A 21 -13.44 25.66 -10.42
CA ALA A 21 -12.36 25.40 -9.49
C ALA A 21 -11.00 25.68 -10.11
N LEU A 22 -10.05 26.04 -9.25
CA LEU A 22 -8.63 26.15 -9.57
C LEU A 22 -7.91 24.82 -9.26
N PRO A 23 -6.72 24.58 -9.85
CA PRO A 23 -5.89 23.43 -9.48
C PRO A 23 -5.63 23.40 -7.98
N ASP A 24 -5.94 22.28 -7.31
CA ASP A 24 -5.62 22.03 -5.92
C ASP A 24 -4.36 21.15 -5.84
N LEU A 25 -3.23 21.76 -5.57
CA LEU A 25 -1.92 21.11 -5.49
C LEU A 25 -1.50 20.77 -4.04
N ARG A 26 -2.38 20.97 -3.05
CA ARG A 26 -2.09 20.64 -1.66
C ARG A 26 -1.89 19.13 -1.50
N GLY A 27 -0.72 18.71 -0.96
CA GLY A 27 -0.35 17.30 -0.83
C GLY A 27 -0.14 16.56 -2.16
N ARG A 28 0.11 17.29 -3.27
CA ARG A 28 0.19 16.73 -4.62
C ARG A 28 1.40 17.23 -5.38
N VAL A 29 1.90 16.39 -6.27
CA VAL A 29 2.94 16.72 -7.23
C VAL A 29 2.27 17.03 -8.58
N ALA A 30 2.69 18.12 -9.23
CA ALA A 30 2.25 18.40 -10.58
C ALA A 30 2.92 17.43 -11.56
N VAL A 31 2.11 16.85 -12.44
CA VAL A 31 2.58 15.94 -13.50
C VAL A 31 2.09 16.43 -14.86
N GLY A 32 2.81 16.10 -15.93
CA GLY A 32 2.40 16.43 -17.30
C GLY A 32 1.10 15.74 -17.69
N ALA A 33 0.22 16.47 -18.37
CA ALA A 33 -0.96 15.90 -19.02
C ALA A 33 -0.58 15.35 -20.41
N GLY A 34 -1.33 14.36 -20.89
CA GLY A 34 -1.14 13.75 -22.21
C GLY A 34 -0.75 12.28 -22.14
N ALA A 35 -0.31 11.75 -23.27
CA ALA A 35 0.19 10.40 -23.41
C ALA A 35 1.65 10.43 -23.89
N GLY A 36 2.50 9.59 -23.31
CA GLY A 36 3.88 9.40 -23.73
C GLY A 36 4.18 7.93 -24.01
N PRO A 37 5.28 7.60 -24.68
CA PRO A 37 5.70 6.22 -24.88
C PRO A 37 5.84 5.50 -23.54
N ASP A 38 5.25 4.33 -23.42
CA ASP A 38 5.28 3.48 -22.21
C ASP A 38 4.75 4.14 -20.92
N LEU A 39 4.02 5.26 -21.03
CA LEU A 39 3.42 5.96 -19.92
C LEU A 39 1.89 5.88 -19.95
N SER A 40 1.29 5.80 -18.77
CA SER A 40 -0.16 5.88 -18.65
C SER A 40 -0.65 7.27 -19.06
N PRO A 41 -1.67 7.39 -19.92
CA PRO A 41 -2.25 8.68 -20.28
C PRO A 41 -2.78 9.42 -19.05
N ARG A 42 -2.57 10.74 -19.00
CA ARG A 42 -3.05 11.62 -17.93
C ARG A 42 -3.89 12.74 -18.52
N GLN A 43 -5.05 12.94 -17.94
CA GLN A 43 -5.95 14.02 -18.36
C GLN A 43 -5.71 15.27 -17.50
N LEU A 44 -5.93 16.44 -18.10
CA LEU A 44 -5.90 17.70 -17.37
C LEU A 44 -6.91 17.68 -16.21
N GLY A 45 -6.50 18.08 -15.02
CA GLY A 45 -7.33 18.04 -13.81
C GLY A 45 -7.49 16.67 -13.16
N GLN A 46 -6.96 15.60 -13.76
CA GLN A 46 -7.00 14.26 -13.20
C GLN A 46 -6.24 14.21 -11.87
N ARG A 47 -6.82 13.53 -10.86
CA ARG A 47 -6.22 13.31 -9.55
C ARG A 47 -6.02 11.83 -9.32
N PHE A 48 -4.87 11.45 -8.77
CA PHE A 48 -4.55 10.05 -8.44
C PHE A 48 -3.51 9.98 -7.31
N GLY A 49 -3.33 8.79 -6.74
CA GLY A 49 -2.45 8.55 -5.60
C GLY A 49 -3.08 8.91 -4.26
N HIS A 50 -2.42 8.52 -3.20
CA HIS A 50 -2.85 8.69 -1.81
C HIS A 50 -1.66 9.14 -0.95
N GLU A 51 -1.91 10.00 0.03
CA GLU A 51 -0.91 10.45 1.02
C GLU A 51 -0.52 9.36 2.01
N ALA A 52 -1.43 8.41 2.26
CA ALA A 52 -1.17 7.25 3.10
C ALA A 52 -1.72 6.00 2.41
N VAL A 53 -1.01 4.89 2.54
CA VAL A 53 -1.34 3.61 1.92
C VAL A 53 -1.23 2.49 2.95
N GLY A 54 -2.29 1.71 3.10
CA GLY A 54 -2.26 0.43 3.81
C GLY A 54 -1.91 -0.68 2.82
N LEU A 55 -0.96 -1.53 3.17
CA LEU A 55 -0.62 -2.69 2.34
C LEU A 55 -1.66 -3.79 2.54
N THR A 56 -2.12 -4.35 1.44
CA THR A 56 -2.89 -5.59 1.41
C THR A 56 -1.96 -6.78 1.26
N GLU A 57 -2.45 -7.99 1.55
CA GLU A 57 -1.68 -9.22 1.36
C GLU A 57 -1.19 -9.38 -0.09
N ALA A 58 -2.01 -9.00 -1.06
CA ALA A 58 -1.67 -9.07 -2.49
C ALA A 58 -0.55 -8.11 -2.92
N GLU A 59 -0.30 -7.06 -2.12
CA GLU A 59 0.74 -6.05 -2.37
C GLU A 59 2.05 -6.37 -1.66
N MET A 60 2.08 -7.39 -0.80
CA MET A 60 3.30 -7.85 -0.16
C MET A 60 4.10 -8.75 -1.11
N PRO A 61 5.43 -8.59 -1.20
CA PRO A 61 6.27 -9.53 -1.91
C PRO A 61 6.14 -10.94 -1.33
N ASN A 62 6.27 -11.95 -2.16
CA ASN A 62 6.34 -13.33 -1.71
C ASN A 62 7.46 -13.49 -0.68
N HIS A 63 7.12 -13.98 0.48
CA HIS A 63 8.08 -14.24 1.55
C HIS A 63 7.69 -15.52 2.29
N THR A 64 8.68 -16.13 2.99
CA THR A 64 8.49 -17.32 3.80
C THR A 64 9.20 -17.18 5.13
N HIS A 65 8.69 -17.84 6.14
CA HIS A 65 9.32 -17.95 7.45
C HIS A 65 9.80 -19.37 7.65
N ALA A 66 11.09 -19.52 7.96
CA ALA A 66 11.64 -20.84 8.25
C ALA A 66 11.24 -21.28 9.67
N MET A 67 10.55 -22.41 9.78
CA MET A 67 10.37 -23.11 11.04
C MET A 67 11.70 -23.78 11.40
N ARG A 68 12.19 -23.52 12.61
CA ARG A 68 13.46 -24.07 13.09
C ARG A 68 13.21 -25.22 14.06
N ALA A 69 14.02 -26.25 13.94
CA ALA A 69 14.07 -27.37 14.86
C ALA A 69 15.52 -27.82 15.04
N SER A 70 15.83 -28.48 16.15
CA SER A 70 17.12 -29.13 16.40
C SER A 70 17.04 -30.63 16.14
N ALA A 71 18.12 -31.20 15.65
CA ALA A 71 18.30 -32.66 15.56
C ALA A 71 18.80 -33.29 16.90
N ASP A 72 19.11 -32.45 17.85
CA ASP A 72 19.55 -32.92 19.20
C ASP A 72 18.36 -33.43 19.99
N ASP A 73 18.60 -34.25 21.00
CA ASP A 73 17.56 -34.81 21.84
C ASP A 73 16.93 -33.73 22.70
N ALA A 74 15.61 -33.78 22.81
CA ALA A 74 14.83 -32.83 23.61
C ALA A 74 15.19 -32.94 25.10
N SER A 75 15.42 -31.79 25.73
CA SER A 75 15.79 -31.69 27.15
C SER A 75 14.79 -30.91 28.00
N SER A 76 13.75 -30.35 27.40
CA SER A 76 12.73 -29.52 28.10
C SER A 76 11.32 -29.86 27.61
N ALA A 77 10.38 -29.87 28.54
CA ALA A 77 8.94 -29.93 28.23
C ALA A 77 8.29 -28.54 28.08
N VAL A 78 9.08 -27.47 28.28
CA VAL A 78 8.60 -26.09 28.20
C VAL A 78 8.88 -25.53 26.81
N ALA A 79 7.86 -25.04 26.12
CA ALA A 79 8.01 -24.48 24.77
C ALA A 79 8.58 -23.06 24.76
N GLN A 80 8.28 -22.26 25.79
CA GLN A 80 8.70 -20.86 25.86
C GLN A 80 10.23 -20.71 25.84
N GLY A 81 10.75 -20.00 24.84
CA GLY A 81 12.19 -19.76 24.69
C GLY A 81 12.99 -20.98 24.18
N HIS A 82 12.29 -22.04 23.74
CA HIS A 82 12.91 -23.26 23.22
C HIS A 82 12.53 -23.49 21.75
N VAL A 83 13.30 -24.31 21.06
CA VAL A 83 12.98 -24.79 19.70
C VAL A 83 12.50 -26.23 19.77
N LEU A 84 11.76 -26.67 18.77
CA LEU A 84 11.44 -28.08 18.60
C LEU A 84 12.75 -28.89 18.49
N ALA A 85 12.75 -30.04 19.10
CA ALA A 85 13.92 -30.93 19.13
C ALA A 85 13.46 -32.38 18.90
N LYS A 86 14.44 -33.27 18.67
CA LYS A 86 14.18 -34.70 18.48
C LYS A 86 13.66 -35.31 19.77
N GLY A 87 12.58 -36.06 19.66
CA GLY A 87 12.05 -36.82 20.78
C GLY A 87 12.91 -38.00 21.17
N PRO A 88 12.65 -38.63 22.35
CA PRO A 88 13.32 -39.86 22.75
C PRO A 88 13.27 -40.94 21.68
N ALA A 89 14.20 -41.85 21.69
CA ALA A 89 14.19 -43.02 20.80
C ALA A 89 12.83 -43.74 20.94
N ASP A 90 12.25 -44.13 19.81
CA ASP A 90 10.92 -44.76 19.72
C ASP A 90 9.69 -43.85 19.91
N SER A 91 9.88 -42.54 19.97
CA SER A 91 8.79 -41.59 19.98
C SER A 91 8.49 -41.11 18.57
N ALA A 92 7.27 -41.35 18.08
CA ALA A 92 6.76 -40.81 16.80
C ALA A 92 6.02 -39.48 17.05
N PHE A 93 6.52 -38.40 16.43
CA PHE A 93 5.88 -37.06 16.52
C PHE A 93 5.13 -36.65 15.27
N TYR A 94 5.25 -37.44 14.21
CA TYR A 94 4.64 -37.12 12.92
C TYR A 94 3.78 -38.28 12.47
N LEU A 95 2.63 -37.96 11.91
CA LEU A 95 1.74 -38.87 11.25
C LEU A 95 1.75 -38.55 9.76
N PRO A 96 1.83 -39.55 8.87
CA PRO A 96 1.70 -39.29 7.42
C PRO A 96 0.36 -38.60 7.13
N ASP A 97 0.39 -37.55 6.30
CA ASP A 97 -0.78 -36.73 5.99
C ASP A 97 -1.88 -37.49 5.24
N ASP A 98 -1.55 -38.62 4.60
CA ASP A 98 -2.44 -39.54 3.91
C ASP A 98 -3.04 -40.64 4.79
N SER A 99 -2.74 -40.62 6.11
CA SER A 99 -3.25 -41.65 7.02
C SER A 99 -4.77 -41.55 7.15
N ALA A 100 -5.46 -42.66 6.99
CA ALA A 100 -6.93 -42.73 7.11
C ALA A 100 -7.38 -42.40 8.54
N GLY A 101 -8.38 -41.53 8.69
CA GLY A 101 -8.99 -41.21 9.97
C GLY A 101 -8.29 -40.12 10.76
N ILE A 102 -7.38 -39.36 10.18
CA ILE A 102 -6.77 -38.19 10.82
C ILE A 102 -7.86 -37.15 11.14
N VAL A 103 -7.94 -36.75 12.39
CA VAL A 103 -8.72 -35.60 12.82
C VAL A 103 -7.75 -34.45 13.06
N LEU A 104 -7.71 -33.48 12.12
CA LEU A 104 -6.91 -32.27 12.28
C LEU A 104 -7.54 -31.37 13.34
N GLN A 105 -6.74 -30.89 14.27
CA GLN A 105 -7.12 -29.88 15.25
C GLN A 105 -6.25 -28.64 15.09
N THR A 106 -6.85 -27.48 15.27
CA THR A 106 -6.11 -26.21 15.29
C THR A 106 -5.18 -26.19 16.50
N MET A 107 -3.92 -25.80 16.28
CA MET A 107 -3.02 -25.48 17.38
C MET A 107 -3.55 -24.27 18.16
N ASN A 108 -2.99 -24.03 19.36
CA ASN A 108 -3.29 -22.83 20.12
C ASN A 108 -3.05 -21.58 19.26
N ASP A 109 -3.93 -20.61 19.34
CA ASP A 109 -3.85 -19.34 18.58
C ASP A 109 -2.53 -18.60 18.83
N ASP A 110 -1.93 -18.78 20.01
CA ASP A 110 -0.61 -18.21 20.35
C ASP A 110 0.58 -18.95 19.70
N ALA A 111 0.36 -20.08 19.02
CA ALA A 111 1.44 -20.82 18.35
C ALA A 111 2.04 -20.04 17.19
N VAL A 112 1.25 -19.19 16.55
CA VAL A 112 1.67 -18.26 15.49
C VAL A 112 1.08 -16.89 15.81
N ALA A 113 1.90 -16.02 16.39
CA ALA A 113 1.46 -14.66 16.72
C ALA A 113 1.31 -13.79 15.46
N VAL A 114 0.31 -12.92 15.49
CA VAL A 114 0.14 -11.90 14.45
C VAL A 114 1.28 -10.88 14.57
N SER A 115 1.96 -10.62 13.47
CA SER A 115 2.98 -9.58 13.38
C SER A 115 2.50 -8.44 12.49
N GLY A 116 2.70 -7.20 12.94
CA GLY A 116 2.27 -6.00 12.24
C GLY A 116 0.93 -5.47 12.75
N SER A 117 0.67 -4.20 12.45
CA SER A 117 -0.54 -3.50 12.91
C SER A 117 -1.59 -3.30 11.81
N GLY A 118 -1.27 -3.60 10.55
CA GLY A 118 -2.11 -3.25 9.41
C GLY A 118 -2.27 -1.73 9.21
N ALA A 119 -1.50 -0.91 9.91
CA ALA A 119 -1.60 0.54 9.82
C ALA A 119 -1.08 1.06 8.47
N ALA A 120 -1.76 2.06 7.93
CA ALA A 120 -1.29 2.76 6.74
C ALA A 120 0.01 3.50 7.04
N HIS A 121 0.97 3.45 6.12
CA HIS A 121 2.19 4.24 6.16
C HIS A 121 2.05 5.50 5.33
N LEU A 122 2.82 6.53 5.67
CA LEU A 122 2.89 7.75 4.87
C LEU A 122 3.61 7.46 3.55
N ASN A 123 2.94 7.80 2.45
CA ASN A 123 3.44 7.61 1.09
C ASN A 123 3.93 8.94 0.47
N MET A 124 4.17 9.94 1.31
CA MET A 124 4.67 11.23 0.88
C MET A 124 6.19 11.28 0.93
N MET A 125 6.80 11.78 -0.14
CA MET A 125 8.22 12.14 -0.15
C MET A 125 8.46 13.36 0.76
N PRO A 126 9.73 13.66 1.17
CA PRO A 126 10.06 14.92 1.81
C PRO A 126 9.59 16.10 0.94
N TRP A 127 8.91 17.08 1.54
CA TRP A 127 8.28 18.20 0.83
C TRP A 127 8.53 19.53 1.52
N THR A 128 8.45 20.60 0.71
CA THR A 128 8.42 21.98 1.19
C THR A 128 7.19 22.65 0.61
N ALA A 129 6.40 23.30 1.44
CA ALA A 129 5.20 24.00 1.01
C ALA A 129 5.58 25.27 0.23
N LEU A 130 5.00 25.43 -0.94
CA LEU A 130 5.12 26.61 -1.80
C LEU A 130 3.73 27.19 -2.04
N SER A 131 3.65 28.51 -2.20
CA SER A 131 2.43 29.17 -2.63
C SER A 131 2.39 29.24 -4.15
N TYR A 132 1.33 28.68 -4.73
CA TYR A 132 1.06 28.82 -6.15
C TYR A 132 0.19 30.04 -6.38
N ILE A 133 0.51 30.80 -7.42
CA ILE A 133 -0.25 31.98 -7.86
C ILE A 133 -0.72 31.78 -9.29
N ILE A 134 -1.84 32.40 -9.64
CA ILE A 134 -2.38 32.39 -10.99
C ILE A 134 -2.75 33.82 -11.39
N ALA A 135 -2.42 34.21 -12.62
CA ALA A 135 -2.80 35.51 -13.14
C ALA A 135 -4.30 35.59 -13.38
N MET A 136 -4.93 36.63 -12.88
CA MET A 136 -6.36 36.87 -13.03
C MET A 136 -6.69 37.73 -14.26
N THR A 137 -5.71 38.44 -14.77
CA THR A 137 -5.78 39.32 -15.94
C THR A 137 -4.49 39.20 -16.74
N GLY A 138 -4.56 39.39 -18.04
CA GLY A 138 -3.40 39.30 -18.94
C GLY A 138 -3.83 39.04 -20.40
N ASN A 139 -2.84 38.81 -21.24
CA ASN A 139 -3.09 38.37 -22.61
C ASN A 139 -3.49 36.89 -22.60
N TYR A 140 -4.41 36.51 -23.48
CA TYR A 140 -4.78 35.12 -23.65
C TYR A 140 -3.57 34.30 -24.13
N PRO A 141 -3.34 33.10 -23.58
CA PRO A 141 -2.29 32.23 -24.10
C PRO A 141 -2.64 31.82 -25.54
N THR A 142 -1.64 31.89 -26.41
CA THR A 142 -1.73 31.29 -27.75
C THR A 142 -1.39 29.82 -27.61
N THR A 143 -2.25 28.94 -28.09
CA THR A 143 -1.94 27.51 -28.23
C THR A 143 -1.24 27.34 -29.57
N ASP A 144 0.04 27.04 -29.56
CA ASP A 144 0.76 26.59 -30.76
C ASP A 144 0.46 25.10 -31.02
#